data_6c4b615f21aa9d7a9ca22982e1aa8a8e
#
_entry.id   6c4b615f21aa9d7a9ca22982e1aa8a8e
#
_cell.length_a   1.000
_cell.length_b   1.000
_cell.length_c   1.000
_cell.angle_alpha   90.00
_cell.angle_beta   90.00
_cell.angle_gamma   90.00
#
_symmetry.space_group_name_H-M   'P 1'
#
loop_
_entity.id
_entity.type
_entity.pdbx_description
1 polymer ?
#
loop_
_entity_poly.entity_id
_entity_poly.type
_entity_poly.pdbx_seq_one_letter_code
_entity_poly.pdbx_strand_id
1 'polypeptide(L)'
;HKTFASPHGGGGPGVGPICVAEHLVPFLPSHPVAWGSDLNTVSAAPYGSAGILPITYAYIRMLGTEGLETVTKTAILNANYLASKFKDTYGIVYTGATGRVGHELILECRGVKEASGIDEGDIAKRLMDFGYHAPTLSFPVHGTLMVEPTESESKAELDRFAEVMDCIWKEIKEVEEGKASKEDNVLKNAPHPEYEVTADEWKHEYP
;
A
#
# COMPACT_ATOMS: atom_id res chain seq x y z
N HIS A 1 4.62 -6.76 8.72
CA HIS A 1 5.05 -6.51 7.35
C HIS A 1 6.55 -6.67 7.26
N LYS A 2 7.31 -5.82 6.64
CA LYS A 2 8.75 -6.07 6.36
C LYS A 2 9.57 -6.28 7.63
N THR A 3 10.43 -7.30 7.61
CA THR A 3 11.30 -7.75 8.70
C THR A 3 10.63 -7.67 10.08
N PHE A 4 9.44 -8.31 10.17
CA PHE A 4 8.68 -8.44 11.41
C PHE A 4 8.43 -7.10 12.13
N ALA A 5 7.67 -6.22 11.47
CA ALA A 5 7.22 -4.91 11.99
C ALA A 5 8.34 -3.86 12.19
N SER A 6 9.34 -3.85 11.34
CA SER A 6 10.37 -2.80 11.34
C SER A 6 9.77 -1.43 10.98
N PRO A 7 9.95 -0.37 11.79
CA PRO A 7 9.30 0.91 11.58
C PRO A 7 10.02 1.77 10.52
N HIS A 8 10.00 1.36 9.25
CA HIS A 8 10.71 2.07 8.18
C HIS A 8 10.07 3.43 7.82
N GLY A 9 8.74 3.53 7.79
CA GLY A 9 8.01 4.79 7.67
C GLY A 9 8.37 5.63 6.44
N GLY A 10 8.59 4.99 5.28
CA GLY A 10 8.87 5.70 4.03
C GLY A 10 10.30 6.27 3.93
N GLY A 11 11.29 5.67 4.55
CA GLY A 11 12.70 6.06 4.46
C GLY A 11 13.40 6.24 5.81
N GLY A 12 12.80 5.74 6.88
CA GLY A 12 13.39 5.70 8.21
C GLY A 12 14.45 4.59 8.37
N PRO A 13 14.77 4.21 9.62
CA PRO A 13 15.80 3.22 9.89
C PRO A 13 15.45 1.88 9.27
N GLY A 14 16.42 1.23 8.64
CA GLY A 14 16.27 -0.06 7.99
C GLY A 14 17.23 -1.11 8.53
N VAL A 15 16.76 -2.34 8.65
CA VAL A 15 17.58 -3.52 8.93
C VAL A 15 16.95 -4.72 8.23
N GLY A 16 17.78 -5.53 7.57
CA GLY A 16 17.33 -6.72 6.88
C GLY A 16 18.36 -7.85 7.07
N PRO A 17 18.08 -8.91 7.85
CA PRO A 17 18.96 -10.03 7.98
C PRO A 17 19.08 -10.79 6.65
N ILE A 18 20.33 -11.16 6.31
CA ILE A 18 20.65 -11.96 5.13
C ILE A 18 21.25 -13.28 5.59
N CYS A 19 20.70 -14.38 5.08
CA CYS A 19 21.26 -15.71 5.23
C CYS A 19 21.66 -16.23 3.84
N VAL A 20 22.86 -16.80 3.75
CA VAL A 20 23.40 -17.35 2.50
C VAL A 20 23.91 -18.77 2.69
N ALA A 21 23.93 -19.55 1.61
CA ALA A 21 24.58 -20.84 1.58
C ALA A 21 26.11 -20.66 1.71
N GLU A 22 26.81 -21.66 2.23
CA GLU A 22 28.24 -21.60 2.56
C GLU A 22 29.11 -21.10 1.40
N HIS A 23 28.84 -21.56 0.18
CA HIS A 23 29.60 -21.16 -1.01
C HIS A 23 29.46 -19.68 -1.38
N LEU A 24 28.47 -18.97 -0.85
CA LEU A 24 28.23 -17.52 -1.07
C LEU A 24 28.86 -16.64 0.03
N VAL A 25 29.29 -17.22 1.14
CA VAL A 25 29.91 -16.46 2.25
C VAL A 25 31.07 -15.57 1.81
N PRO A 26 31.98 -16.02 0.89
CA PRO A 26 33.08 -15.17 0.42
C PRO A 26 32.64 -13.92 -0.35
N PHE A 27 31.41 -13.86 -0.80
CA PHE A 27 30.83 -12.75 -1.57
C PHE A 27 29.99 -11.79 -0.71
N LEU A 28 29.85 -12.06 0.58
CA LEU A 28 29.18 -11.16 1.50
C LEU A 28 29.94 -9.84 1.61
N PRO A 29 29.22 -8.70 1.80
CA PRO A 29 29.87 -7.44 2.08
C PRO A 29 30.77 -7.52 3.30
N SER A 30 31.92 -6.85 3.23
CA SER A 30 32.82 -6.66 4.38
C SER A 30 32.57 -5.33 5.08
N HIS A 31 33.10 -5.16 6.26
CA HIS A 31 33.08 -3.89 6.97
C HIS A 31 34.35 -3.66 7.78
N PRO A 32 35.09 -2.55 7.55
CA PRO A 32 36.42 -2.34 8.13
C PRO A 32 36.41 -2.24 9.67
N VAL A 33 35.31 -1.88 10.27
CA VAL A 33 35.17 -1.74 11.73
C VAL A 33 34.71 -3.03 12.40
N ALA A 34 33.97 -3.88 11.71
CA ALA A 34 33.33 -5.05 12.31
C ALA A 34 33.93 -6.39 11.85
N TRP A 35 34.11 -6.58 10.54
CA TRP A 35 34.64 -7.85 10.00
C TRP A 35 35.32 -7.64 8.64
N GLY A 36 36.60 -7.61 8.65
CA GLY A 36 37.40 -7.47 7.43
C GLY A 36 37.83 -6.04 7.14
N SER A 37 38.75 -5.92 6.20
CA SER A 37 39.37 -4.66 5.80
C SER A 37 39.10 -4.26 4.36
N ASP A 38 38.20 -4.98 3.68
CA ASP A 38 38.03 -4.86 2.24
C ASP A 38 37.05 -3.77 1.83
N LEU A 39 37.19 -3.38 0.59
CA LEU A 39 36.46 -2.24 -0.02
C LEU A 39 35.00 -2.54 -0.41
N ASN A 40 34.46 -3.70 -0.04
CA ASN A 40 33.10 -4.12 -0.39
C ASN A 40 32.05 -3.71 0.66
N THR A 41 32.29 -2.62 1.36
CA THR A 41 31.34 -2.07 2.33
C THR A 41 30.13 -1.46 1.59
N VAL A 42 28.94 -1.92 1.93
CA VAL A 42 27.67 -1.44 1.33
C VAL A 42 26.93 -0.43 2.21
N SER A 43 27.34 -0.31 3.48
CA SER A 43 26.70 0.58 4.45
C SER A 43 27.72 1.06 5.49
N ALA A 44 27.56 2.31 5.94
CA ALA A 44 28.37 2.84 7.04
C ALA A 44 28.09 2.15 8.38
N ALA A 45 26.89 1.66 8.59
CA ALA A 45 26.51 0.89 9.77
C ALA A 45 26.64 -0.61 9.49
N PRO A 46 27.56 -1.34 10.18
CA PRO A 46 27.86 -2.73 9.88
C PRO A 46 26.66 -3.69 10.03
N TYR A 47 25.73 -3.36 10.91
CA TYR A 47 24.53 -4.16 11.18
C TYR A 47 23.24 -3.46 10.81
N GLY A 48 23.28 -2.49 9.90
CA GLY A 48 22.12 -1.63 9.60
C GLY A 48 21.70 -0.81 10.81
N SER A 49 20.43 -0.44 10.88
CA SER A 49 19.87 0.28 12.03
C SER A 49 19.53 -0.70 13.17
N ALA A 50 20.54 -1.31 13.76
CA ALA A 50 20.38 -2.37 14.76
C ALA A 50 19.53 -1.96 15.99
N GLY A 51 19.43 -0.66 16.29
CA GLY A 51 18.61 -0.12 17.38
C GLY A 51 17.11 -0.41 17.26
N ILE A 52 16.60 -0.78 16.08
CA ILE A 52 15.19 -1.17 15.89
C ILE A 52 14.93 -2.68 16.08
N LEU A 53 15.96 -3.50 16.18
CA LEU A 53 15.83 -4.96 16.38
C LEU A 53 15.03 -5.35 17.64
N PRO A 54 15.04 -4.59 18.76
CA PRO A 54 14.16 -4.87 19.90
C PRO A 54 12.68 -4.89 19.53
N ILE A 55 12.23 -4.09 18.55
CA ILE A 55 10.84 -4.09 18.06
C ILE A 55 10.54 -5.41 17.37
N THR A 56 11.39 -5.84 16.44
CA THR A 56 11.28 -7.14 15.77
C THR A 56 11.30 -8.30 16.77
N TYR A 57 12.21 -8.24 17.75
CA TYR A 57 12.29 -9.25 18.79
C TYR A 57 11.01 -9.33 19.63
N ALA A 58 10.48 -8.19 20.08
CA ALA A 58 9.23 -8.12 20.83
C ALA A 58 8.05 -8.66 20.01
N TYR A 59 7.93 -8.28 18.76
CA TYR A 59 6.89 -8.77 17.84
C TYR A 59 6.91 -10.30 17.72
N ILE A 60 8.09 -10.89 17.47
CA ILE A 60 8.25 -12.35 17.37
C ILE A 60 7.91 -13.03 18.70
N ARG A 61 8.38 -12.46 19.83
CA ARG A 61 8.12 -13.01 21.17
C ARG A 61 6.64 -12.95 21.56
N MET A 62 5.94 -11.90 21.17
CA MET A 62 4.49 -11.77 21.44
C MET A 62 3.68 -12.76 20.63
N LEU A 63 4.01 -12.99 19.39
CA LEU A 63 3.27 -13.87 18.48
C LEU A 63 3.61 -15.36 18.68
N GLY A 64 4.87 -15.67 18.91
CA GLY A 64 5.33 -17.06 18.91
C GLY A 64 5.19 -17.73 17.54
N THR A 65 5.41 -19.02 17.45
CA THR A 65 5.36 -19.77 16.19
C THR A 65 3.96 -19.78 15.59
N GLU A 66 2.95 -20.04 16.39
CA GLU A 66 1.55 -20.08 15.92
C GLU A 66 1.06 -18.71 15.47
N GLY A 67 1.40 -17.65 16.20
CA GLY A 67 1.05 -16.29 15.84
C GLY A 67 1.69 -15.86 14.52
N LEU A 68 2.96 -16.16 14.29
CA LEU A 68 3.66 -15.86 13.03
C LEU A 68 3.04 -16.56 11.82
N GLU A 69 2.58 -17.80 11.98
CA GLU A 69 1.83 -18.50 10.95
C GLU A 69 0.46 -17.84 10.70
N THR A 70 -0.23 -17.49 11.79
CA THR A 70 -1.56 -16.87 11.74
C THR A 70 -1.51 -15.50 11.06
N VAL A 71 -0.58 -14.62 11.39
CA VAL A 71 -0.46 -13.30 10.75
C VAL A 71 -0.21 -13.42 9.25
N THR A 72 0.59 -14.38 8.81
CA THR A 72 0.85 -14.61 7.38
C THR A 72 -0.42 -15.05 6.66
N LYS A 73 -1.15 -16.00 7.23
CA LYS A 73 -2.44 -16.46 6.67
C LYS A 73 -3.47 -15.33 6.63
N THR A 74 -3.53 -14.52 7.68
CA THR A 74 -4.47 -13.39 7.77
C THR A 74 -4.15 -12.32 6.74
N ALA A 75 -2.87 -11.96 6.54
CA ALA A 75 -2.47 -10.99 5.53
C ALA A 75 -2.91 -11.42 4.11
N ILE A 76 -2.69 -12.70 3.77
CA ILE A 76 -3.12 -13.26 2.47
C ILE A 76 -4.67 -13.29 2.38
N LEU A 77 -5.36 -13.66 3.45
CA LEU A 77 -6.82 -13.68 3.49
C LEU A 77 -7.40 -12.29 3.28
N ASN A 78 -6.88 -11.28 3.97
CA ASN A 78 -7.34 -9.89 3.89
C ASN A 78 -7.17 -9.33 2.48
N ALA A 79 -6.01 -9.53 1.85
CA ALA A 79 -5.77 -9.10 0.47
C ALA A 79 -6.73 -9.79 -0.52
N ASN A 80 -6.96 -11.09 -0.37
CA ASN A 80 -7.90 -11.81 -1.23
C ASN A 80 -9.36 -11.45 -0.97
N TYR A 81 -9.70 -11.08 0.27
CA TYR A 81 -11.02 -10.55 0.60
C TYR A 81 -11.29 -9.25 -0.19
N LEU A 82 -10.36 -8.28 -0.13
CA LEU A 82 -10.49 -7.04 -0.90
C LEU A 82 -10.46 -7.30 -2.41
N ALA A 83 -9.59 -8.18 -2.90
CA ALA A 83 -9.55 -8.56 -4.31
C ALA A 83 -10.91 -9.08 -4.80
N SER A 84 -11.62 -9.84 -3.97
CA SER A 84 -12.96 -10.35 -4.30
C SER A 84 -14.01 -9.24 -4.40
N LYS A 85 -13.81 -8.11 -3.71
CA LYS A 85 -14.71 -6.95 -3.76
C LYS A 85 -14.47 -6.10 -5.03
N PHE A 86 -13.23 -6.01 -5.49
CA PHE A 86 -12.84 -5.06 -6.55
C PHE A 86 -12.67 -5.69 -7.94
N LYS A 87 -12.72 -7.01 -8.08
CA LYS A 87 -12.48 -7.71 -9.34
C LYS A 87 -13.45 -7.30 -10.47
N ASP A 88 -14.69 -6.96 -10.12
CA ASP A 88 -15.76 -6.63 -11.09
C ASP A 88 -15.92 -5.10 -11.29
N THR A 89 -15.17 -4.28 -10.55
CA THR A 89 -15.13 -2.82 -10.68
C THR A 89 -13.78 -2.38 -11.25
N TYR A 90 -12.79 -2.14 -10.41
CA TYR A 90 -11.46 -1.72 -10.84
C TYR A 90 -10.70 -2.80 -11.61
N GLY A 91 -10.94 -4.08 -11.29
CA GLY A 91 -10.13 -5.19 -11.80
C GLY A 91 -8.85 -5.38 -11.01
N ILE A 92 -8.27 -6.59 -11.11
CA ILE A 92 -7.05 -6.97 -10.40
C ILE A 92 -5.97 -7.33 -11.40
N VAL A 93 -4.83 -6.63 -11.33
CA VAL A 93 -3.64 -6.93 -12.10
C VAL A 93 -2.81 -7.97 -11.33
N TYR A 94 -2.25 -8.94 -12.01
CA TYR A 94 -1.39 -9.98 -11.42
C TYR A 94 -2.09 -10.87 -10.40
N THR A 95 -2.75 -11.88 -10.89
CA THR A 95 -3.23 -12.99 -10.07
C THR A 95 -2.43 -14.27 -10.34
N GLY A 96 -2.38 -15.16 -9.37
CA GLY A 96 -1.88 -16.50 -9.59
C GLY A 96 -2.82 -17.35 -10.47
N ALA A 97 -2.42 -18.57 -10.80
CA ALA A 97 -3.20 -19.49 -11.63
C ALA A 97 -4.62 -19.79 -11.11
N THR A 98 -4.84 -19.60 -9.81
CA THR A 98 -6.15 -19.78 -9.16
C THR A 98 -6.98 -18.48 -9.08
N GLY A 99 -6.52 -17.38 -9.71
CA GLY A 99 -7.16 -16.07 -9.62
C GLY A 99 -6.99 -15.37 -8.28
N ARG A 100 -6.05 -15.82 -7.43
CA ARG A 100 -5.78 -15.25 -6.10
C ARG A 100 -4.52 -14.40 -6.12
N VAL A 101 -4.48 -13.45 -5.19
CA VAL A 101 -3.32 -12.59 -4.91
C VAL A 101 -2.53 -13.09 -3.69
N GLY A 102 -1.34 -12.55 -3.47
CA GLY A 102 -0.55 -12.74 -2.26
C GLY A 102 -1.09 -11.92 -1.08
N HIS A 103 -0.21 -11.17 -0.43
CA HIS A 103 -0.54 -10.29 0.71
C HIS A 103 -0.95 -8.87 0.28
N GLU A 104 -0.84 -8.56 -1.00
CA GLU A 104 -1.21 -7.28 -1.61
C GLU A 104 -1.99 -7.51 -2.90
N LEU A 105 -2.70 -6.50 -3.36
CA LEU A 105 -3.43 -6.51 -4.62
C LEU A 105 -3.15 -5.23 -5.40
N ILE A 106 -3.13 -5.35 -6.72
CA ILE A 106 -2.90 -4.24 -7.64
C ILE A 106 -4.22 -3.95 -8.37
N LEU A 107 -4.79 -2.78 -8.11
CA LEU A 107 -6.01 -2.31 -8.78
C LEU A 107 -5.68 -1.65 -10.12
N GLU A 108 -6.44 -1.98 -11.14
CA GLU A 108 -6.29 -1.44 -12.49
C GLU A 108 -7.04 -0.10 -12.62
N CYS A 109 -6.33 0.98 -12.94
CA CYS A 109 -6.94 2.31 -13.10
C CYS A 109 -6.80 2.88 -14.52
N ARG A 110 -6.09 2.21 -15.44
CA ARG A 110 -5.87 2.71 -16.81
C ARG A 110 -7.17 2.79 -17.60
N GLY A 111 -8.01 1.75 -17.52
CA GLY A 111 -9.32 1.76 -18.17
C GLY A 111 -10.26 2.82 -17.61
N VAL A 112 -10.17 3.10 -16.32
CA VAL A 112 -10.90 4.20 -15.67
C VAL A 112 -10.47 5.54 -16.26
N LYS A 113 -9.17 5.77 -16.39
CA LYS A 113 -8.61 7.00 -16.97
C LYS A 113 -9.03 7.21 -18.43
N GLU A 114 -9.02 6.16 -19.23
CA GLU A 114 -9.44 6.22 -20.63
C GLU A 114 -10.92 6.62 -20.77
N ALA A 115 -11.79 6.09 -19.91
CA ALA A 115 -13.22 6.32 -19.97
C ALA A 115 -13.66 7.67 -19.37
N SER A 116 -13.13 8.03 -18.21
CA SER A 116 -13.59 9.17 -17.41
C SER A 116 -12.60 10.35 -17.36
N GLY A 117 -11.32 10.11 -17.62
CA GLY A 117 -10.23 11.06 -17.36
C GLY A 117 -9.75 11.07 -15.90
N ILE A 118 -10.35 10.26 -15.03
CA ILE A 118 -9.94 10.11 -13.61
C ILE A 118 -8.81 9.10 -13.53
N ASP A 119 -7.70 9.47 -12.90
CA ASP A 119 -6.55 8.58 -12.74
C ASP A 119 -6.35 8.10 -11.28
N GLU A 120 -5.34 7.25 -11.10
CA GLU A 120 -4.99 6.69 -9.80
C GLU A 120 -4.65 7.77 -8.76
N GLY A 121 -4.12 8.91 -9.22
CA GLY A 121 -3.81 10.05 -8.36
C GLY A 121 -5.06 10.73 -7.82
N ASP A 122 -6.10 10.87 -8.65
CA ASP A 122 -7.38 11.43 -8.26
C ASP A 122 -8.08 10.53 -7.24
N ILE A 123 -8.09 9.22 -7.49
CA ILE A 123 -8.64 8.22 -6.56
C ILE A 123 -7.91 8.26 -5.21
N ALA A 124 -6.59 8.32 -5.24
CA ALA A 124 -5.77 8.39 -4.03
C ALA A 124 -6.05 9.65 -3.20
N LYS A 125 -6.19 10.81 -3.85
CA LYS A 125 -6.56 12.07 -3.19
C LYS A 125 -7.98 12.02 -2.62
N ARG A 126 -8.93 11.42 -3.35
CA ARG A 126 -10.29 11.25 -2.86
C ARG A 126 -10.37 10.35 -1.63
N LEU A 127 -9.55 9.31 -1.55
CA LEU A 127 -9.43 8.47 -0.35
C LEU A 127 -9.04 9.26 0.90
N MET A 128 -8.26 10.35 0.76
CA MET A 128 -7.90 11.21 1.89
C MET A 128 -9.13 11.92 2.48
N ASP A 129 -10.12 12.30 1.67
CA ASP A 129 -11.38 12.89 2.16
C ASP A 129 -12.17 11.91 3.04
N PHE A 130 -12.02 10.62 2.80
CA PHE A 130 -12.59 9.56 3.62
C PHE A 130 -11.71 9.15 4.81
N GLY A 131 -10.59 9.85 5.04
CA GLY A 131 -9.67 9.60 6.14
C GLY A 131 -8.71 8.44 5.92
N TYR A 132 -8.49 8.02 4.68
CA TYR A 132 -7.50 7.00 4.34
C TYR A 132 -6.17 7.61 3.92
N HIS A 133 -5.09 6.99 4.38
CA HIS A 133 -3.78 7.18 3.76
C HIS A 133 -3.79 6.53 2.38
N ALA A 134 -3.41 7.29 1.36
CA ALA A 134 -3.47 6.79 -0.01
C ALA A 134 -2.58 5.55 -0.22
N PRO A 135 -3.06 4.56 -0.99
CA PRO A 135 -2.24 3.42 -1.42
C PRO A 135 -1.04 3.86 -2.26
N THR A 136 -0.07 2.96 -2.45
CA THR A 136 1.07 3.22 -3.34
C THR A 136 0.60 3.39 -4.78
N LEU A 137 0.97 4.53 -5.37
CA LEU A 137 0.59 4.92 -6.74
C LEU A 137 1.52 4.32 -7.78
N SER A 138 0.95 3.93 -8.94
CA SER A 138 1.72 3.60 -10.15
C SER A 138 2.86 2.61 -9.93
N PHE A 139 2.69 1.65 -9.05
CA PHE A 139 3.66 0.61 -8.75
C PHE A 139 2.95 -0.74 -8.53
N PRO A 140 3.47 -1.86 -9.05
CA PRO A 140 4.68 -2.00 -9.89
C PRO A 140 4.50 -1.52 -11.34
N VAL A 141 3.29 -1.13 -11.74
CA VAL A 141 2.94 -0.69 -13.09
C VAL A 141 2.29 0.68 -13.04
N HIS A 142 2.54 1.51 -14.03
CA HIS A 142 1.85 2.79 -14.21
C HIS A 142 0.33 2.63 -14.32
N GLY A 143 -0.41 3.56 -13.73
CA GLY A 143 -1.87 3.59 -13.79
C GLY A 143 -2.54 2.57 -12.87
N THR A 144 -1.90 2.23 -11.75
CA THR A 144 -2.40 1.26 -10.78
C THR A 144 -2.31 1.77 -9.35
N LEU A 145 -3.07 1.15 -8.46
CA LEU A 145 -2.99 1.34 -7.02
C LEU A 145 -2.62 0.02 -6.35
N MET A 146 -1.58 0.02 -5.52
CA MET A 146 -1.22 -1.14 -4.71
C MET A 146 -1.85 -1.01 -3.32
N VAL A 147 -2.72 -1.94 -2.99
CA VAL A 147 -3.40 -2.01 -1.69
C VAL A 147 -2.84 -3.19 -0.90
N GLU A 148 -2.39 -2.91 0.31
CA GLU A 148 -1.85 -3.89 1.23
C GLU A 148 -2.53 -3.74 2.59
N PRO A 149 -3.55 -4.57 2.91
CA PRO A 149 -4.30 -4.47 4.16
C PRO A 149 -3.53 -5.00 5.36
N THR A 150 -2.46 -5.77 5.15
CA THR A 150 -1.70 -6.51 6.16
C THR A 150 -2.56 -7.47 7.00
N GLU A 151 -2.04 -7.96 8.11
CA GLU A 151 -2.77 -8.76 9.10
C GLU A 151 -3.46 -7.90 10.16
N SER A 152 -3.11 -6.61 10.23
CA SER A 152 -3.54 -5.74 11.33
C SER A 152 -4.91 -5.11 11.13
N GLU A 153 -5.42 -5.08 9.90
CA GLU A 153 -6.73 -4.52 9.63
C GLU A 153 -7.87 -5.47 10.02
N SER A 154 -8.85 -4.93 10.74
CA SER A 154 -10.05 -5.70 11.09
C SER A 154 -10.97 -5.88 9.88
N LYS A 155 -11.83 -6.91 9.93
CA LYS A 155 -12.84 -7.09 8.87
C LYS A 155 -13.73 -5.86 8.70
N ALA A 156 -14.11 -5.18 9.81
CA ALA A 156 -14.92 -3.97 9.76
C ALA A 156 -14.21 -2.84 9.01
N GLU A 157 -12.88 -2.69 9.19
CA GLU A 157 -12.10 -1.70 8.46
C GLU A 157 -11.94 -2.08 6.98
N LEU A 158 -11.77 -3.36 6.66
CA LEU A 158 -11.75 -3.82 5.28
C LEU A 158 -13.10 -3.58 4.57
N ASP A 159 -14.21 -3.79 5.27
CA ASP A 159 -15.55 -3.52 4.76
C ASP A 159 -15.72 -1.99 4.51
N ARG A 160 -15.33 -1.15 5.48
CA ARG A 160 -15.37 0.31 5.34
C ARG A 160 -14.53 0.79 4.15
N PHE A 161 -13.34 0.24 3.97
CA PHE A 161 -12.50 0.56 2.81
C PHE A 161 -13.17 0.16 1.49
N ALA A 162 -13.78 -1.03 1.44
CA ALA A 162 -14.50 -1.49 0.26
C ALA A 162 -15.71 -0.58 -0.06
N GLU A 163 -16.47 -0.16 0.95
CA GLU A 163 -17.60 0.77 0.79
C GLU A 163 -17.15 2.14 0.27
N VAL A 164 -16.02 2.66 0.76
CA VAL A 164 -15.44 3.92 0.27
C VAL A 164 -14.99 3.79 -1.18
N MET A 165 -14.32 2.70 -1.54
CA MET A 165 -13.91 2.44 -2.92
C MET A 165 -15.12 2.28 -3.85
N ASP A 166 -16.21 1.68 -3.40
CA ASP A 166 -17.48 1.60 -4.14
C ASP A 166 -18.13 2.98 -4.30
N CYS A 167 -18.01 3.86 -3.30
CA CYS A 167 -18.46 5.25 -3.41
C CYS A 167 -17.66 5.99 -4.49
N ILE A 168 -16.33 5.92 -4.43
CA ILE A 168 -15.45 6.51 -5.44
C ILE A 168 -15.73 5.94 -6.83
N TRP A 169 -16.01 4.65 -6.94
CA TRP A 169 -16.40 4.03 -8.22
C TRP A 169 -17.67 4.63 -8.81
N LYS A 170 -18.66 4.92 -7.98
CA LYS A 170 -19.91 5.59 -8.43
C LYS A 170 -19.63 7.02 -8.90
N GLU A 171 -18.80 7.77 -8.16
CA GLU A 171 -18.38 9.11 -8.57
C GLU A 171 -17.64 9.08 -9.93
N ILE A 172 -16.76 8.09 -10.15
CA ILE A 172 -16.12 7.87 -11.46
C ILE A 172 -17.13 7.62 -12.56
N LYS A 173 -18.16 6.80 -12.29
CA LYS A 173 -19.21 6.50 -13.26
C LYS A 173 -20.07 7.73 -13.59
N GLU A 174 -20.29 8.62 -12.65
CA GLU A 174 -20.98 9.89 -12.93
C GLU A 174 -20.20 10.77 -13.91
N VAL A 175 -18.86 10.80 -13.79
CA VAL A 175 -18.01 11.51 -14.75
C VAL A 175 -18.01 10.82 -16.12
N GLU A 176 -17.90 9.50 -16.16
CA GLU A 176 -17.92 8.70 -17.39
C GLU A 176 -19.24 8.89 -18.17
N GLU A 177 -20.35 8.91 -17.46
CA GLU A 177 -21.70 9.09 -18.01
C GLU A 177 -22.04 10.56 -18.36
N GLY A 178 -21.16 11.50 -18.06
CA GLY A 178 -21.36 12.92 -18.31
C GLY A 178 -22.36 13.59 -17.35
N LYS A 179 -22.63 12.97 -16.21
CA LYS A 179 -23.46 13.53 -15.12
C LYS A 179 -22.67 14.52 -14.27
N ALA A 180 -21.36 14.34 -14.17
CA ALA A 180 -20.44 15.25 -13.53
C ALA A 180 -19.42 15.79 -14.55
N SER A 181 -18.92 17.00 -14.32
CA SER A 181 -17.88 17.63 -15.16
C SER A 181 -16.61 16.78 -15.17
N LYS A 182 -15.92 16.72 -16.30
CA LYS A 182 -14.62 16.06 -16.39
C LYS A 182 -13.49 16.86 -15.73
N GLU A 183 -13.66 18.16 -15.61
CA GLU A 183 -12.64 19.09 -15.12
C GLU A 183 -12.93 19.59 -13.71
N ASP A 184 -14.20 19.81 -13.37
CA ASP A 184 -14.64 20.26 -12.05
C ASP A 184 -15.58 19.20 -11.43
N ASN A 185 -14.99 18.29 -10.66
CA ASN A 185 -15.70 17.21 -9.98
C ASN A 185 -15.00 16.86 -8.65
N VAL A 186 -15.70 16.15 -7.81
CA VAL A 186 -15.24 15.77 -6.46
C VAL A 186 -13.92 15.00 -6.44
N LEU A 187 -13.59 14.26 -7.50
CA LEU A 187 -12.35 13.48 -7.60
C LEU A 187 -11.17 14.36 -8.03
N LYS A 188 -11.37 15.25 -8.98
CA LYS A 188 -10.31 16.15 -9.48
C LYS A 188 -9.91 17.18 -8.42
N ASN A 189 -10.85 17.65 -7.62
CA ASN A 189 -10.59 18.67 -6.60
C ASN A 189 -10.20 18.09 -5.25
N ALA A 190 -10.30 16.79 -5.05
CA ALA A 190 -9.81 16.13 -3.82
C ALA A 190 -8.28 16.33 -3.63
N PRO A 191 -7.80 16.39 -2.36
CA PRO A 191 -8.59 16.37 -1.13
C PRO A 191 -9.21 17.73 -0.85
N HIS A 192 -10.39 17.74 -0.20
CA HIS A 192 -11.09 18.97 0.20
C HIS A 192 -10.61 19.44 1.57
N PRO A 193 -9.84 20.52 1.67
CA PRO A 193 -9.36 21.02 2.95
C PRO A 193 -10.45 21.74 3.73
N GLU A 194 -10.27 21.84 5.06
CA GLU A 194 -11.23 22.44 5.97
C GLU A 194 -11.64 23.87 5.54
N TYR A 195 -10.68 24.69 5.11
CA TYR A 195 -10.97 26.07 4.70
C TYR A 195 -11.87 26.18 3.48
N GLU A 196 -11.92 25.15 2.65
CA GLU A 196 -12.75 25.08 1.44
C GLU A 196 -14.17 24.62 1.78
N VAL A 197 -14.31 23.54 2.57
CA VAL A 197 -15.61 23.00 2.98
C VAL A 197 -16.34 23.86 4.01
N THR A 198 -15.64 24.77 4.68
CA THR A 198 -16.22 25.74 5.63
C THR A 198 -16.37 27.15 5.05
N ALA A 199 -16.05 27.36 3.77
CA ALA A 199 -16.18 28.67 3.13
C ALA A 199 -17.66 29.10 3.00
N ASP A 200 -17.91 30.42 3.07
CA ASP A 200 -19.24 30.99 2.89
C ASP A 200 -19.80 30.76 1.49
N GLU A 201 -18.93 30.60 0.49
CA GLU A 201 -19.28 30.34 -0.91
C GLU A 201 -18.63 29.04 -1.39
N TRP A 202 -19.45 28.10 -1.84
CA TRP A 202 -19.00 26.93 -2.56
C TRP A 202 -18.77 27.26 -4.03
N LYS A 203 -17.58 26.96 -4.57
CA LYS A 203 -17.15 27.41 -5.91
C LYS A 203 -17.21 26.32 -6.99
N HIS A 204 -17.58 25.10 -6.61
CA HIS A 204 -17.57 23.95 -7.50
C HIS A 204 -18.98 23.64 -8.02
N GLU A 205 -19.05 22.93 -9.16
CA GLU A 205 -20.31 22.54 -9.80
C GLU A 205 -21.01 21.36 -9.09
N TYR A 206 -20.32 20.68 -8.17
CA TYR A 206 -20.85 19.56 -7.38
C TYR A 206 -21.15 20.00 -5.93
N PRO A 207 -22.07 19.29 -5.21
CA PRO A 207 -22.43 19.62 -3.83
C PRO A 207 -21.36 19.27 -2.80
#